data_c1cab7cf9422f84b62294ce0f57df3b2
#
_entry.id   c1cab7cf9422f84b62294ce0f57df3b2
#
_cell.length_a   1.000
_cell.length_b   1.000
_cell.length_c   1.000
_cell.angle_alpha   90.00
_cell.angle_beta   90.00
_cell.angle_gamma   90.00
#
_symmetry.space_group_name_H-M   'P 1'
#
loop_
_entity.id
_entity.type
_entity.pdbx_description
1 polymer ?
#
loop_
_entity_poly.entity_id
_entity_poly.type
_entity_poly.pdbx_seq_one_letter_code
_entity_poly.pdbx_strand_id
1 'polypeptide(L)'
;MSQASSRKDLSLKWLELFQICAHQGSLQAVADETGLSVSTVSHHLRNLEEHLGVELFNHARRPMVLTPKGRVFLRNIEEALFSIRKAKAEASSGDIAEASYLRVGTIEDLDSDIIPELAVSLSANMPLCNFMYHTDTSQSIIEMMRNRHLDLGVTTQPSERLRDLQDRPLLRDPFVVVLPLAAEFSLKDVVEGRSRLPFLRFSSSQIMARQIEAHLRRMGVSSSHRFECSNDQTLMAMVAAGAGWTITTPLLYSRAKRFQPKIRMHRFPGKSFSRSLAIVSTPDCSHSILDLVDSRLRTLITDHAITPLHNEAPWLKDSFVLID
;
A
#
# COMPACT_ATOMS: atom_id res chain seq x y z
N MET A 1 47.36 16.30 32.59
CA MET A 1 46.80 14.93 32.62
C MET A 1 45.32 15.02 32.30
N SER A 2 44.98 14.76 31.00
CA SER A 2 43.61 14.86 30.50
C SER A 2 42.89 13.58 30.85
N GLN A 3 41.80 13.65 31.64
CA GLN A 3 40.88 12.56 31.85
C GLN A 3 40.08 12.40 30.57
N ALA A 4 40.43 11.41 29.76
CA ALA A 4 39.56 10.92 28.69
C ALA A 4 38.34 10.28 29.39
N SER A 5 37.23 11.03 29.46
CA SER A 5 35.93 10.51 29.80
C SER A 5 35.60 9.43 28.78
N SER A 6 35.57 8.17 29.22
CA SER A 6 35.09 7.04 28.46
C SER A 6 33.62 7.33 28.12
N ARG A 7 33.34 7.98 27.00
CA ARG A 7 32.00 8.04 26.44
C ARG A 7 31.60 6.60 26.13
N LYS A 8 30.67 6.04 26.91
CA LYS A 8 30.04 4.77 26.56
C LYS A 8 29.48 4.89 25.16
N ASP A 9 29.83 3.98 24.30
CA ASP A 9 29.28 3.97 22.92
C ASP A 9 27.76 3.81 22.94
N LEU A 10 27.09 4.36 21.92
CA LEU A 10 25.65 4.25 21.75
C LEU A 10 25.23 2.78 21.65
N SER A 11 24.42 2.31 22.58
CA SER A 11 24.00 0.91 22.63
C SER A 11 22.70 0.67 21.86
N LEU A 12 22.69 -0.35 21.00
CA LEU A 12 21.48 -0.80 20.30
C LEU A 12 20.34 -1.09 21.29
N LYS A 13 20.67 -1.68 22.44
CA LYS A 13 19.69 -1.98 23.50
C LYS A 13 19.00 -0.73 24.05
N TRP A 14 19.73 0.39 24.16
CA TRP A 14 19.12 1.66 24.59
C TRP A 14 18.11 2.19 23.58
N LEU A 15 18.41 2.05 22.29
CA LEU A 15 17.55 2.50 21.19
C LEU A 15 16.28 1.64 21.11
N GLU A 16 16.40 0.31 21.25
CA GLU A 16 15.26 -0.61 21.28
C GLU A 16 14.32 -0.31 22.46
N LEU A 17 14.88 -0.15 23.67
CA LEU A 17 14.09 0.18 24.86
C LEU A 17 13.42 1.55 24.75
N PHE A 18 14.12 2.52 24.16
CA PHE A 18 13.53 3.85 23.89
C PHE A 18 12.34 3.74 22.93
N GLN A 19 12.46 2.98 21.84
CA GLN A 19 11.38 2.76 20.87
C GLN A 19 10.16 2.14 21.55
N ILE A 20 10.32 1.04 22.30
CA ILE A 20 9.23 0.36 23.00
C ILE A 20 8.57 1.32 24.00
N CYS A 21 9.37 2.05 24.77
CA CYS A 21 8.87 2.99 25.76
C CYS A 21 8.10 4.17 25.13
N ALA A 22 8.52 4.62 23.95
CA ALA A 22 7.86 5.68 23.22
C ALA A 22 6.44 5.28 22.74
N HIS A 23 6.26 4.01 22.40
CA HIS A 23 4.97 3.47 21.99
C HIS A 23 4.04 3.15 23.16
N GLN A 24 4.58 2.59 24.23
CA GLN A 24 3.76 2.14 25.37
C GLN A 24 3.48 3.23 26.42
N GLY A 25 4.34 4.23 26.51
CA GLY A 25 4.22 5.32 27.48
C GLY A 25 4.37 4.88 28.96
N SER A 26 4.80 3.64 29.24
CA SER A 26 4.87 3.03 30.56
C SER A 26 6.13 2.19 30.73
N LEU A 27 6.96 2.54 31.73
CA LEU A 27 8.15 1.74 32.08
C LEU A 27 7.79 0.33 32.57
N GLN A 28 6.65 0.18 33.25
CA GLN A 28 6.20 -1.12 33.73
C GLN A 28 5.85 -2.04 32.55
N ALA A 29 5.10 -1.53 31.56
CA ALA A 29 4.75 -2.31 30.38
C ALA A 29 5.99 -2.75 29.59
N VAL A 30 6.99 -1.86 29.45
CA VAL A 30 8.28 -2.20 28.82
C VAL A 30 9.04 -3.27 29.62
N ALA A 31 9.02 -3.18 30.94
CA ALA A 31 9.66 -4.15 31.81
C ALA A 31 9.02 -5.54 31.66
N ASP A 32 7.69 -5.59 31.65
CA ASP A 32 6.90 -6.83 31.48
C ASP A 32 7.14 -7.46 30.09
N GLU A 33 7.20 -6.66 29.02
CA GLU A 33 7.47 -7.14 27.66
C GLU A 33 8.92 -7.65 27.49
N THR A 34 9.88 -6.93 28.06
CA THR A 34 11.32 -7.23 27.84
C THR A 34 11.94 -8.18 28.85
N GLY A 35 11.22 -8.54 29.91
CA GLY A 35 11.74 -9.35 31.03
C GLY A 35 12.77 -8.62 31.90
N LEU A 36 12.90 -7.30 31.76
CA LEU A 36 13.83 -6.47 32.54
C LEU A 36 13.11 -5.88 33.76
N SER A 37 13.90 -5.45 34.77
CA SER A 37 13.33 -4.66 35.87
C SER A 37 13.04 -3.21 35.41
N VAL A 38 12.02 -2.57 35.99
CA VAL A 38 11.69 -1.15 35.73
C VAL A 38 12.89 -0.24 35.97
N SER A 39 13.70 -0.54 36.98
CA SER A 39 14.92 0.21 37.30
C SER A 39 15.97 0.08 36.20
N THR A 40 16.10 -1.12 35.60
CA THR A 40 17.02 -1.37 34.45
C THR A 40 16.57 -0.62 33.24
N VAL A 41 15.27 -0.66 32.88
CA VAL A 41 14.72 0.09 31.77
C VAL A 41 14.95 1.60 31.93
N SER A 42 14.62 2.13 33.14
CA SER A 42 14.83 3.54 33.47
C SER A 42 16.31 3.95 33.37
N HIS A 43 17.23 3.08 33.82
CA HIS A 43 18.67 3.33 33.72
C HIS A 43 19.15 3.39 32.27
N HIS A 44 18.68 2.49 31.39
CA HIS A 44 19.04 2.51 29.99
C HIS A 44 18.53 3.77 29.26
N LEU A 45 17.32 4.22 29.58
CA LEU A 45 16.77 5.45 28.99
C LEU A 45 17.54 6.69 29.43
N ARG A 46 17.93 6.78 30.73
CA ARG A 46 18.77 7.88 31.20
C ARG A 46 20.15 7.88 30.56
N ASN A 47 20.78 6.71 30.42
CA ASN A 47 22.07 6.60 29.73
C ASN A 47 21.99 7.08 28.29
N LEU A 48 20.88 6.80 27.58
CA LEU A 48 20.64 7.29 26.24
C LEU A 48 20.52 8.83 26.23
N GLU A 49 19.70 9.41 27.10
CA GLU A 49 19.49 10.86 27.20
C GLU A 49 20.80 11.59 27.60
N GLU A 50 21.57 11.04 28.54
CA GLU A 50 22.87 11.54 28.93
C GLU A 50 23.90 11.47 27.79
N HIS A 51 23.91 10.37 27.03
CA HIS A 51 24.78 10.21 25.87
C HIS A 51 24.48 11.24 24.78
N LEU A 52 23.20 11.49 24.53
CA LEU A 52 22.74 12.46 23.53
C LEU A 52 22.78 13.92 24.04
N GLY A 53 22.86 14.12 25.34
CA GLY A 53 22.81 15.44 25.99
C GLY A 53 21.45 16.12 25.87
N VAL A 54 20.36 15.35 25.68
CA VAL A 54 19.02 15.88 25.51
C VAL A 54 17.98 14.97 26.18
N GLU A 55 16.92 15.57 26.74
CA GLU A 55 15.77 14.82 27.22
C GLU A 55 14.87 14.41 26.05
N LEU A 56 14.58 13.12 25.97
CA LEU A 56 13.70 12.52 24.96
C LEU A 56 12.29 12.32 25.49
N PHE A 57 12.13 12.15 26.82
CA PHE A 57 10.84 12.04 27.50
C PHE A 57 10.61 13.21 28.45
N ASN A 58 9.34 13.56 28.65
CA ASN A 58 8.92 14.43 29.71
C ASN A 58 8.69 13.61 30.98
N HIS A 59 9.69 13.55 31.85
CA HIS A 59 9.67 12.74 33.09
C HIS A 59 8.66 13.23 34.15
N ALA A 60 8.15 14.46 34.00
CA ALA A 60 7.15 15.03 34.93
C ALA A 60 5.71 14.58 34.63
N ARG A 61 5.47 13.95 33.45
CA ARG A 61 4.14 13.49 33.04
C ARG A 61 3.97 11.99 33.18
N ARG A 62 2.75 11.57 33.52
CA ARG A 62 2.34 10.16 33.49
C ARG A 62 0.98 10.07 32.78
N PRO A 63 0.83 9.26 31.72
CA PRO A 63 1.88 8.42 31.09
C PRO A 63 3.05 9.25 30.56
N MET A 64 4.22 8.63 30.39
CA MET A 64 5.41 9.26 29.82
C MET A 64 5.13 9.74 28.39
N VAL A 65 5.51 10.98 28.09
CA VAL A 65 5.26 11.61 26.78
C VAL A 65 6.60 12.06 26.19
N LEU A 66 6.78 11.84 24.90
CA LEU A 66 7.96 12.31 24.19
C LEU A 66 8.06 13.84 24.16
N THR A 67 9.26 14.36 24.32
CA THR A 67 9.57 15.76 24.00
C THR A 67 9.52 16.00 22.48
N PRO A 68 9.54 17.26 22.00
CA PRO A 68 9.68 17.54 20.57
C PRO A 68 10.95 16.89 19.96
N LYS A 69 12.07 16.91 20.70
CA LYS A 69 13.31 16.24 20.28
C LYS A 69 13.16 14.72 20.30
N GLY A 70 12.46 14.16 21.30
CA GLY A 70 12.16 12.73 21.36
C GLY A 70 11.34 12.23 20.16
N ARG A 71 10.37 13.00 19.70
CA ARG A 71 9.59 12.65 18.50
C ARG A 71 10.43 12.62 17.21
N VAL A 72 11.31 13.60 17.04
CA VAL A 72 12.24 13.62 15.89
C VAL A 72 13.22 12.45 15.98
N PHE A 73 13.75 12.19 17.16
CA PHE A 73 14.68 11.10 17.39
C PHE A 73 14.01 9.73 17.16
N LEU A 74 12.76 9.54 17.64
CA LEU A 74 12.00 8.30 17.43
C LEU A 74 11.88 7.99 15.93
N ARG A 75 11.43 8.94 15.14
CA ARG A 75 11.24 8.76 13.69
C ARG A 75 12.54 8.29 13.00
N ASN A 76 13.68 8.89 13.34
CA ASN A 76 14.97 8.54 12.74
C ASN A 76 15.50 7.18 13.27
N ILE A 77 15.25 6.88 14.54
CA ILE A 77 15.68 5.61 15.15
C ILE A 77 14.85 4.42 14.68
N GLU A 78 13.58 4.59 14.43
CA GLU A 78 12.72 3.53 13.88
C GLU A 78 13.27 3.00 12.57
N GLU A 79 13.71 3.88 11.69
CA GLU A 79 14.33 3.52 10.41
C GLU A 79 15.68 2.81 10.60
N ALA A 80 16.53 3.32 11.50
CA ALA A 80 17.83 2.71 11.80
C ALA A 80 17.67 1.31 12.42
N LEU A 81 16.80 1.16 13.42
CA LEU A 81 16.54 -0.12 14.08
C LEU A 81 15.92 -1.13 13.12
N PHE A 82 15.06 -0.65 12.22
CA PHE A 82 14.53 -1.47 11.14
C PHE A 82 15.66 -2.02 10.26
N SER A 83 16.56 -1.17 9.77
CA SER A 83 17.68 -1.57 8.93
C SER A 83 18.61 -2.56 9.62
N ILE A 84 18.85 -2.40 10.92
CA ILE A 84 19.66 -3.34 11.72
C ILE A 84 18.95 -4.69 11.86
N ARG A 85 17.64 -4.70 12.17
CA ARG A 85 16.85 -5.94 12.30
C ARG A 85 16.80 -6.69 10.98
N LYS A 86 16.61 -5.96 9.87
CA LYS A 86 16.64 -6.51 8.52
C LYS A 86 18.01 -7.16 8.22
N ALA A 87 19.11 -6.46 8.47
CA ALA A 87 20.44 -7.00 8.26
C ALA A 87 20.71 -8.26 9.09
N LYS A 88 20.21 -8.31 10.34
CA LYS A 88 20.26 -9.52 11.16
C LYS A 88 19.46 -10.68 10.57
N ALA A 89 18.24 -10.43 10.12
CA ALA A 89 17.39 -11.45 9.50
C ALA A 89 17.99 -11.98 8.19
N GLU A 90 18.58 -11.12 7.38
CA GLU A 90 19.28 -11.50 6.14
C GLU A 90 20.55 -12.32 6.41
N ALA A 91 21.26 -12.03 7.50
CA ALA A 91 22.44 -12.79 7.93
C ALA A 91 22.08 -14.17 8.52
N SER A 92 20.86 -14.32 9.07
CA SER A 92 20.34 -15.56 9.63
C SER A 92 19.56 -16.32 8.57
N SER A 93 20.21 -17.01 7.67
CA SER A 93 19.72 -18.04 6.74
C SER A 93 18.33 -17.93 6.10
N GLY A 94 17.73 -16.75 5.93
CA GLY A 94 16.59 -16.54 5.01
C GLY A 94 15.27 -17.30 5.31
N ASP A 95 15.06 -17.76 6.53
CA ASP A 95 13.81 -18.40 6.91
C ASP A 95 12.69 -17.35 7.03
N ILE A 96 11.59 -17.59 6.32
CA ILE A 96 10.38 -16.73 6.36
C ILE A 96 9.89 -16.54 7.81
N ALA A 97 10.02 -17.58 8.64
CA ALA A 97 9.57 -17.57 10.04
C ALA A 97 10.40 -16.61 10.94
N GLU A 98 11.60 -16.22 10.55
CA GLU A 98 12.48 -15.33 11.30
C GLU A 98 12.34 -13.84 10.90
N ALA A 99 11.56 -13.54 9.86
CA ALA A 99 11.32 -12.17 9.46
C ALA A 99 10.63 -11.39 10.59
N SER A 100 11.25 -10.30 11.02
CA SER A 100 10.77 -9.52 12.17
C SER A 100 9.88 -8.34 11.78
N TYR A 101 9.90 -7.93 10.49
CA TYR A 101 9.12 -6.80 9.99
C TYR A 101 8.94 -6.87 8.47
N LEU A 102 7.73 -6.52 7.99
CA LEU A 102 7.43 -6.41 6.56
C LEU A 102 6.52 -5.19 6.30
N ARG A 103 6.98 -4.27 5.45
CA ARG A 103 6.24 -3.06 5.05
C ARG A 103 5.74 -3.21 3.63
N VAL A 104 4.42 -3.27 3.48
CA VAL A 104 3.74 -3.50 2.21
C VAL A 104 2.98 -2.25 1.79
N GLY A 105 3.31 -1.71 0.62
CA GLY A 105 2.55 -0.64 -0.02
C GLY A 105 1.55 -1.20 -1.03
N THR A 106 0.33 -0.66 -1.06
CA THR A 106 -0.68 -1.11 -2.02
C THR A 106 -1.46 0.06 -2.58
N ILE A 107 -1.90 -0.09 -3.82
CA ILE A 107 -2.90 0.82 -4.39
C ILE A 107 -4.27 0.50 -3.81
N GLU A 108 -5.14 1.50 -3.79
CA GLU A 108 -6.51 1.42 -3.27
C GLU A 108 -7.32 0.23 -3.84
N ASP A 109 -6.98 -0.22 -5.03
CA ASP A 109 -7.65 -1.31 -5.76
C ASP A 109 -7.78 -2.62 -4.97
N LEU A 110 -6.90 -2.85 -4.00
CA LEU A 110 -6.81 -4.10 -3.24
C LEU A 110 -7.34 -4.01 -1.79
N ASP A 111 -7.66 -2.80 -1.32
CA ASP A 111 -7.87 -2.53 0.12
C ASP A 111 -9.05 -3.25 0.78
N SER A 112 -10.16 -3.44 0.05
CA SER A 112 -11.41 -3.87 0.70
C SER A 112 -11.43 -5.33 1.09
N ASP A 113 -11.01 -6.21 0.18
CA ASP A 113 -11.18 -7.66 0.31
C ASP A 113 -9.82 -8.38 0.33
N ILE A 114 -8.87 -7.95 -0.50
CA ILE A 114 -7.62 -8.68 -0.75
C ILE A 114 -6.59 -8.44 0.34
N ILE A 115 -6.32 -7.18 0.71
CA ILE A 115 -5.28 -6.84 1.70
C ILE A 115 -5.60 -7.37 3.10
N PRO A 116 -6.83 -7.29 3.63
CA PRO A 116 -7.14 -7.87 4.93
C PRO A 116 -6.89 -9.39 4.99
N GLU A 117 -7.29 -10.13 3.94
CA GLU A 117 -7.06 -11.58 3.88
C GLU A 117 -5.57 -11.92 3.66
N LEU A 118 -4.86 -11.13 2.85
CA LEU A 118 -3.41 -11.25 2.72
C LEU A 118 -2.73 -11.07 4.08
N ALA A 119 -3.10 -10.03 4.85
CA ALA A 119 -2.55 -9.75 6.17
C ALA A 119 -2.74 -10.93 7.13
N VAL A 120 -3.94 -11.51 7.18
CA VAL A 120 -4.24 -12.70 8.01
C VAL A 120 -3.39 -13.88 7.55
N SER A 121 -3.30 -14.13 6.24
CA SER A 121 -2.52 -15.24 5.69
C SER A 121 -1.03 -15.08 5.99
N LEU A 122 -0.47 -13.88 5.84
CA LEU A 122 0.94 -13.61 6.12
C LEU A 122 1.25 -13.76 7.62
N SER A 123 0.38 -13.27 8.50
CA SER A 123 0.57 -13.41 9.96
C SER A 123 0.61 -14.87 10.41
N ALA A 124 -0.16 -15.76 9.77
CA ALA A 124 -0.12 -17.19 10.05
C ALA A 124 1.20 -17.87 9.61
N ASN A 125 1.83 -17.38 8.53
CA ASN A 125 3.09 -17.92 8.01
C ASN A 125 4.34 -17.27 8.63
N MET A 126 4.18 -16.09 9.24
CA MET A 126 5.26 -15.26 9.79
C MET A 126 4.89 -14.80 11.20
N PRO A 127 4.81 -15.71 12.20
CA PRO A 127 4.24 -15.44 13.53
C PRO A 127 5.03 -14.41 14.36
N LEU A 128 6.31 -14.19 14.05
CA LEU A 128 7.17 -13.22 14.72
C LEU A 128 7.28 -11.88 13.97
N CYS A 129 6.62 -11.77 12.79
CA CYS A 129 6.71 -10.59 11.95
C CYS A 129 5.71 -9.52 12.36
N ASN A 130 6.17 -8.27 12.43
CA ASN A 130 5.32 -7.10 12.51
C ASN A 130 5.04 -6.59 11.10
N PHE A 131 3.78 -6.32 10.79
CA PHE A 131 3.37 -5.87 9.47
C PHE A 131 2.97 -4.41 9.48
N MET A 132 3.36 -3.67 8.46
CA MET A 132 2.83 -2.36 8.13
C MET A 132 2.21 -2.41 6.72
N TYR A 133 0.95 -2.03 6.62
CA TYR A 133 0.28 -1.84 5.33
C TYR A 133 0.04 -0.35 5.09
N HIS A 134 0.40 0.10 3.90
CA HIS A 134 0.25 1.50 3.50
C HIS A 134 -0.43 1.58 2.13
N THR A 135 -1.47 2.39 2.04
CA THR A 135 -2.21 2.61 0.79
C THR A 135 -1.94 4.00 0.26
N ASP A 136 -1.47 4.07 -0.98
CA ASP A 136 -1.22 5.32 -1.67
C ASP A 136 -1.25 5.12 -3.20
N THR A 137 -0.95 6.18 -3.95
CA THR A 137 -0.77 6.12 -5.40
C THR A 137 0.46 5.29 -5.78
N SER A 138 0.45 4.67 -6.96
CA SER A 138 1.59 3.89 -7.46
C SER A 138 2.90 4.69 -7.45
N GLN A 139 2.85 5.98 -7.73
CA GLN A 139 4.03 6.85 -7.74
C GLN A 139 4.59 7.04 -6.32
N SER A 140 3.72 7.33 -5.35
CA SER A 140 4.11 7.49 -3.94
C SER A 140 4.70 6.20 -3.38
N ILE A 141 4.07 5.04 -3.67
CA ILE A 141 4.59 3.72 -3.26
C ILE A 141 6.00 3.50 -3.79
N ILE A 142 6.24 3.76 -5.09
CA ILE A 142 7.56 3.59 -5.70
C ILE A 142 8.60 4.53 -5.04
N GLU A 143 8.23 5.78 -4.75
CA GLU A 143 9.10 6.72 -4.05
C GLU A 143 9.41 6.26 -2.62
N MET A 144 8.40 5.77 -1.89
CA MET A 144 8.59 5.21 -0.55
C MET A 144 9.50 3.97 -0.57
N MET A 145 9.41 3.12 -1.60
CA MET A 145 10.31 1.98 -1.77
C MET A 145 11.75 2.42 -2.05
N ARG A 146 11.95 3.41 -2.92
CA ARG A 146 13.27 4.01 -3.18
C ARG A 146 13.91 4.60 -1.94
N ASN A 147 13.08 5.22 -1.10
CA ASN A 147 13.49 5.77 0.20
C ASN A 147 13.53 4.70 1.31
N ARG A 148 13.37 3.41 0.98
CA ARG A 148 13.41 2.29 1.93
C ARG A 148 12.35 2.36 3.05
N HIS A 149 11.26 3.07 2.81
CA HIS A 149 10.11 3.12 3.72
C HIS A 149 9.17 1.93 3.53
N LEU A 150 9.24 1.26 2.37
CA LEU A 150 8.51 0.03 2.04
C LEU A 150 9.49 -1.02 1.51
N ASP A 151 9.17 -2.30 1.74
CA ASP A 151 9.96 -3.44 1.29
C ASP A 151 9.37 -4.06 0.03
N LEU A 152 8.04 -4.02 -0.08
CA LEU A 152 7.27 -4.60 -1.15
C LEU A 152 6.08 -3.68 -1.48
N GLY A 153 5.71 -3.60 -2.75
CA GLY A 153 4.56 -2.80 -3.19
C GLY A 153 3.79 -3.48 -4.31
N VAL A 154 2.47 -3.26 -4.35
CA VAL A 154 1.64 -3.58 -5.51
C VAL A 154 1.23 -2.28 -6.17
N THR A 155 1.63 -2.10 -7.43
CA THR A 155 1.45 -0.85 -8.17
C THR A 155 0.94 -1.09 -9.59
N THR A 156 0.39 -0.07 -10.23
CA THR A 156 0.30 -0.07 -11.69
C THR A 156 1.71 -0.12 -12.25
N GLN A 157 1.96 -1.07 -13.13
CA GLN A 157 3.27 -1.26 -13.75
C GLN A 157 3.72 0.04 -14.44
N PRO A 158 4.88 0.59 -14.09
CA PRO A 158 5.42 1.77 -14.73
C PRO A 158 5.70 1.52 -16.21
N SER A 159 5.56 2.57 -17.02
CA SER A 159 5.92 2.51 -18.46
C SER A 159 7.42 2.33 -18.68
N GLU A 160 8.23 2.81 -17.75
CA GLU A 160 9.68 2.69 -17.76
C GLU A 160 10.14 1.63 -16.78
N ARG A 161 11.16 0.88 -17.18
CA ARG A 161 11.76 -0.15 -16.33
C ARG A 161 12.38 0.48 -15.08
N LEU A 162 12.00 0.00 -13.91
CA LEU A 162 12.61 0.41 -12.65
C LEU A 162 14.00 -0.24 -12.55
N ARG A 163 15.07 0.58 -12.65
CA ARG A 163 16.45 0.05 -12.61
C ARG A 163 16.92 -0.32 -11.20
N ASP A 164 16.29 0.26 -10.21
CA ASP A 164 16.63 0.23 -8.79
C ASP A 164 15.70 -0.67 -7.95
N LEU A 165 14.65 -1.18 -8.56
CA LEU A 165 13.67 -2.08 -7.96
C LEU A 165 13.45 -3.28 -8.88
N GLN A 166 12.98 -4.38 -8.30
CA GLN A 166 12.56 -5.56 -9.06
C GLN A 166 11.05 -5.49 -9.26
N ASP A 167 10.55 -5.82 -10.45
CA ASP A 167 9.12 -5.91 -10.72
C ASP A 167 8.76 -7.30 -11.24
N ARG A 168 7.62 -7.80 -10.77
CA ARG A 168 7.03 -9.08 -11.16
C ARG A 168 5.61 -8.80 -11.66
N PRO A 169 5.28 -9.05 -12.93
CA PRO A 169 3.94 -8.87 -13.46
C PRO A 169 2.91 -9.67 -12.64
N LEU A 170 1.73 -9.10 -12.42
CA LEU A 170 0.71 -9.72 -11.58
C LEU A 170 -0.62 -9.87 -12.32
N LEU A 171 -1.18 -8.79 -12.84
CA LEU A 171 -2.54 -8.75 -13.37
C LEU A 171 -2.62 -7.85 -14.60
N ARG A 172 -3.28 -8.33 -15.67
CA ARG A 172 -3.79 -7.50 -16.75
C ARG A 172 -5.22 -7.06 -16.42
N ASP A 173 -5.45 -5.77 -16.38
CA ASP A 173 -6.70 -5.16 -15.92
C ASP A 173 -7.22 -4.21 -17.01
N PRO A 174 -8.18 -4.64 -17.85
CA PRO A 174 -8.65 -3.85 -18.99
C PRO A 174 -9.49 -2.68 -18.53
N PHE A 175 -9.53 -1.61 -19.34
CA PHE A 175 -10.46 -0.52 -19.09
C PHE A 175 -11.85 -0.86 -19.61
N VAL A 176 -12.84 -0.55 -18.80
CA VAL A 176 -14.27 -0.81 -19.02
C VAL A 176 -15.07 0.45 -18.80
N VAL A 177 -16.28 0.51 -19.34
CA VAL A 177 -17.21 1.61 -19.12
C VAL A 177 -18.24 1.18 -18.08
N VAL A 178 -18.53 2.06 -17.12
CA VAL A 178 -19.59 1.84 -16.14
C VAL A 178 -20.65 2.92 -16.28
N LEU A 179 -21.90 2.48 -16.45
CA LEU A 179 -23.08 3.31 -16.58
C LEU A 179 -24.05 3.09 -15.42
N PRO A 180 -24.90 4.07 -15.07
CA PRO A 180 -26.09 3.83 -14.27
C PRO A 180 -26.97 2.77 -14.93
N LEU A 181 -27.54 1.85 -14.15
CA LEU A 181 -28.43 0.81 -14.68
C LEU A 181 -29.65 1.38 -15.42
N ALA A 182 -30.15 2.53 -14.98
CA ALA A 182 -31.28 3.24 -15.58
C ALA A 182 -30.93 4.10 -16.81
N ALA A 183 -29.67 4.06 -17.28
CA ALA A 183 -29.26 4.87 -18.43
C ALA A 183 -29.80 4.28 -19.74
N GLU A 184 -30.62 5.05 -20.45
CA GLU A 184 -31.22 4.68 -21.74
C GLU A 184 -30.37 5.15 -22.93
N PHE A 185 -29.06 5.20 -22.79
CA PHE A 185 -28.16 5.66 -23.86
C PHE A 185 -27.38 4.49 -24.46
N SER A 186 -27.12 4.56 -25.78
CA SER A 186 -26.17 3.61 -26.36
C SER A 186 -24.77 3.87 -25.83
N LEU A 187 -24.02 2.80 -25.53
CA LEU A 187 -22.64 2.90 -25.05
C LEU A 187 -21.75 3.74 -25.97
N LYS A 188 -21.96 3.62 -27.29
CA LYS A 188 -21.24 4.38 -28.31
C LYS A 188 -21.52 5.87 -28.19
N ASP A 189 -22.80 6.27 -28.03
CA ASP A 189 -23.17 7.68 -27.89
C ASP A 189 -22.62 8.30 -26.59
N VAL A 190 -22.55 7.52 -25.52
CA VAL A 190 -21.98 7.97 -24.25
C VAL A 190 -20.49 8.25 -24.43
N VAL A 191 -19.73 7.31 -24.94
CA VAL A 191 -18.27 7.44 -25.08
C VAL A 191 -17.88 8.49 -26.11
N GLU A 192 -18.64 8.63 -27.20
CA GLU A 192 -18.39 9.65 -28.24
C GLU A 192 -18.94 11.06 -27.88
N GLY A 193 -19.44 11.23 -26.63
CA GLY A 193 -19.90 12.54 -26.14
C GLY A 193 -21.22 13.02 -26.72
N ARG A 194 -22.01 12.13 -27.37
CA ARG A 194 -23.34 12.45 -27.93
C ARG A 194 -24.47 12.32 -26.91
N SER A 195 -24.20 11.74 -25.73
CA SER A 195 -25.17 11.70 -24.63
C SER A 195 -25.07 12.95 -23.75
N ARG A 196 -26.17 13.24 -23.02
CA ARG A 196 -26.18 14.30 -22.01
C ARG A 196 -25.59 13.86 -20.66
N LEU A 197 -25.21 12.58 -20.55
CA LEU A 197 -24.67 12.03 -19.30
C LEU A 197 -23.21 12.49 -19.13
N PRO A 198 -22.87 13.22 -18.06
CA PRO A 198 -21.51 13.72 -17.87
C PRO A 198 -20.49 12.61 -17.65
N PHE A 199 -19.28 12.81 -18.14
CA PHE A 199 -18.14 11.97 -17.79
C PHE A 199 -17.63 12.32 -16.39
N LEU A 200 -17.54 11.31 -15.52
CA LEU A 200 -16.96 11.39 -14.19
C LEU A 200 -15.54 10.81 -14.28
N ARG A 201 -14.53 11.62 -14.02
CA ARG A 201 -13.13 11.21 -14.20
C ARG A 201 -12.41 10.97 -12.89
N PHE A 202 -11.40 10.14 -12.93
CA PHE A 202 -10.40 10.02 -11.87
C PHE A 202 -9.49 11.25 -11.85
N SER A 203 -8.91 11.54 -10.68
CA SER A 203 -7.96 12.65 -10.54
C SER A 203 -6.76 12.50 -11.48
N SER A 204 -6.38 13.60 -12.11
CA SER A 204 -5.26 13.68 -13.05
C SER A 204 -3.90 13.31 -12.41
N SER A 205 -3.80 13.29 -11.09
CA SER A 205 -2.64 12.78 -10.35
C SER A 205 -2.44 11.27 -10.52
N GLN A 206 -3.51 10.52 -10.80
CA GLN A 206 -3.44 9.07 -10.96
C GLN A 206 -2.95 8.66 -12.34
N ILE A 207 -2.09 7.63 -12.40
CA ILE A 207 -1.56 7.06 -13.66
C ILE A 207 -2.72 6.61 -14.56
N MET A 208 -3.73 5.95 -13.98
CA MET A 208 -4.89 5.44 -14.68
C MET A 208 -5.67 6.56 -15.39
N ALA A 209 -5.89 7.70 -14.74
CA ALA A 209 -6.57 8.85 -15.36
C ALA A 209 -5.84 9.35 -16.60
N ARG A 210 -4.51 9.45 -16.53
CA ARG A 210 -3.66 9.85 -17.67
C ARG A 210 -3.73 8.85 -18.82
N GLN A 211 -3.79 7.54 -18.53
CA GLN A 211 -3.95 6.49 -19.54
C GLN A 211 -5.31 6.59 -20.25
N ILE A 212 -6.39 6.79 -19.50
CA ILE A 212 -7.74 6.98 -20.03
C ILE A 212 -7.78 8.20 -20.93
N GLU A 213 -7.28 9.35 -20.47
CA GLU A 213 -7.27 10.59 -21.27
C GLU A 213 -6.43 10.47 -22.54
N ALA A 214 -5.27 9.82 -22.45
CA ALA A 214 -4.43 9.58 -23.63
C ALA A 214 -5.14 8.68 -24.66
N HIS A 215 -5.93 7.70 -24.19
CA HIS A 215 -6.70 6.83 -25.07
C HIS A 215 -7.87 7.57 -25.73
N LEU A 216 -8.66 8.32 -24.95
CA LEU A 216 -9.77 9.12 -25.47
C LEU A 216 -9.30 10.16 -26.50
N ARG A 217 -8.19 10.85 -26.22
CA ARG A 217 -7.57 11.78 -27.21
C ARG A 217 -7.18 11.10 -28.51
N ARG A 218 -6.60 9.89 -28.46
CA ARG A 218 -6.27 9.11 -29.68
C ARG A 218 -7.50 8.70 -30.49
N MET A 219 -8.64 8.55 -29.83
CA MET A 219 -9.93 8.29 -30.49
C MET A 219 -10.62 9.56 -31.02
N GLY A 220 -10.04 10.74 -30.78
CA GLY A 220 -10.66 12.01 -31.15
C GLY A 220 -11.86 12.37 -30.26
N VAL A 221 -12.01 11.73 -29.13
CA VAL A 221 -13.10 11.98 -28.19
C VAL A 221 -12.67 13.07 -27.21
N SER A 222 -13.39 14.19 -27.25
CA SER A 222 -13.29 15.26 -26.24
C SER A 222 -14.48 15.13 -25.30
N SER A 223 -14.27 14.58 -24.11
CA SER A 223 -15.31 14.54 -23.08
C SER A 223 -15.16 15.72 -22.13
N SER A 224 -16.17 16.59 -22.09
CA SER A 224 -16.26 17.55 -20.99
C SER A 224 -16.55 16.77 -19.70
N HIS A 225 -15.64 16.87 -18.72
CA HIS A 225 -15.88 16.31 -17.41
C HIS A 225 -16.48 17.37 -16.49
N ARG A 226 -17.45 16.97 -15.68
CA ARG A 226 -18.06 17.85 -14.67
C ARG A 226 -17.50 17.59 -13.28
N PHE A 227 -17.00 16.38 -13.05
CA PHE A 227 -16.49 15.94 -11.73
C PHE A 227 -15.15 15.22 -11.91
N GLU A 228 -14.27 15.45 -10.94
CA GLU A 228 -13.01 14.77 -10.78
C GLU A 228 -12.95 14.19 -9.35
N CYS A 229 -12.66 12.90 -9.22
CA CYS A 229 -12.60 12.18 -7.95
C CYS A 229 -11.25 11.47 -7.78
N SER A 230 -10.68 11.54 -6.59
CA SER A 230 -9.48 10.77 -6.25
C SER A 230 -9.80 9.37 -5.71
N ASN A 231 -11.04 9.14 -5.26
CA ASN A 231 -11.49 7.90 -4.64
C ASN A 231 -12.51 7.17 -5.55
N ASP A 232 -12.27 5.88 -5.82
CA ASP A 232 -13.10 5.07 -6.70
C ASP A 232 -14.50 4.81 -6.12
N GLN A 233 -14.62 4.61 -4.81
CA GLN A 233 -15.92 4.36 -4.16
C GLN A 233 -16.85 5.56 -4.28
N THR A 234 -16.29 6.78 -4.13
CA THR A 234 -17.03 8.02 -4.36
C THR A 234 -17.49 8.11 -5.81
N LEU A 235 -16.62 7.79 -6.75
CA LEU A 235 -16.92 7.84 -8.17
C LEU A 235 -18.01 6.82 -8.54
N MET A 236 -17.93 5.57 -8.04
CA MET A 236 -18.97 4.55 -8.25
C MET A 236 -20.30 4.91 -7.59
N ALA A 237 -20.27 5.56 -6.40
CA ALA A 237 -21.48 6.08 -5.76
C ALA A 237 -22.18 7.14 -6.62
N MET A 238 -21.41 8.03 -7.24
CA MET A 238 -21.95 9.07 -8.14
C MET A 238 -22.54 8.46 -9.41
N VAL A 239 -21.89 7.44 -10.01
CA VAL A 239 -22.47 6.68 -11.12
C VAL A 239 -23.77 6.02 -10.71
N ALA A 240 -23.80 5.34 -9.58
CA ALA A 240 -24.99 4.68 -9.04
C ALA A 240 -26.15 5.65 -8.73
N ALA A 241 -25.84 6.90 -8.41
CA ALA A 241 -26.81 7.98 -8.21
C ALA A 241 -27.28 8.63 -9.54
N GLY A 242 -26.76 8.19 -10.68
CA GLY A 242 -27.13 8.74 -11.99
C GLY A 242 -26.44 10.06 -12.35
N ALA A 243 -25.41 10.48 -11.62
CA ALA A 243 -24.71 11.74 -11.85
C ALA A 243 -23.87 11.76 -13.14
N GLY A 244 -23.54 10.58 -13.69
CA GLY A 244 -22.73 10.44 -14.87
C GLY A 244 -22.28 9.01 -15.15
N TRP A 245 -21.31 8.87 -16.03
CA TRP A 245 -20.67 7.60 -16.38
C TRP A 245 -19.16 7.70 -16.20
N THR A 246 -18.49 6.55 -16.10
CA THR A 246 -17.04 6.53 -15.91
C THR A 246 -16.37 5.45 -16.74
N ILE A 247 -15.04 5.60 -16.91
CA ILE A 247 -14.13 4.54 -17.37
C ILE A 247 -13.33 4.11 -16.16
N THR A 248 -13.35 2.82 -15.88
CA THR A 248 -12.69 2.19 -14.76
C THR A 248 -12.09 0.85 -15.17
N THR A 249 -11.77 -0.03 -14.23
CA THR A 249 -11.29 -1.38 -14.48
C THR A 249 -12.16 -2.43 -13.76
N PRO A 250 -12.16 -3.70 -14.22
CA PRO A 250 -12.84 -4.79 -13.52
C PRO A 250 -12.41 -4.92 -12.06
N LEU A 251 -11.13 -4.76 -11.76
CA LEU A 251 -10.64 -4.84 -10.37
C LEU A 251 -11.29 -3.79 -9.48
N LEU A 252 -11.37 -2.53 -9.91
CA LEU A 252 -12.06 -1.47 -9.18
C LEU A 252 -13.57 -1.70 -9.11
N TYR A 253 -14.19 -2.16 -10.22
CA TYR A 253 -15.62 -2.49 -10.24
C TYR A 253 -15.96 -3.60 -9.25
N SER A 254 -15.09 -4.62 -9.09
CA SER A 254 -15.32 -5.72 -8.14
C SER A 254 -15.47 -5.25 -6.69
N ARG A 255 -14.81 -4.15 -6.31
CA ARG A 255 -14.92 -3.52 -4.98
C ARG A 255 -16.21 -2.75 -4.77
N ALA A 256 -16.87 -2.37 -5.84
CA ALA A 256 -18.10 -1.55 -5.79
C ALA A 256 -19.36 -2.38 -5.48
N LYS A 257 -19.24 -3.51 -4.76
CA LYS A 257 -20.31 -4.51 -4.50
C LYS A 257 -21.64 -3.87 -4.11
N ARG A 258 -21.63 -2.89 -3.20
CA ARG A 258 -22.85 -2.19 -2.73
C ARG A 258 -23.55 -1.36 -3.81
N PHE A 259 -22.84 -1.00 -4.89
CA PHE A 259 -23.37 -0.19 -5.98
C PHE A 259 -23.75 -1.01 -7.22
N GLN A 260 -23.22 -2.23 -7.37
CA GLN A 260 -23.45 -3.10 -8.53
C GLN A 260 -24.94 -3.28 -8.87
N PRO A 261 -25.91 -3.34 -7.93
CA PRO A 261 -27.31 -3.39 -8.27
C PRO A 261 -27.85 -2.15 -9.02
N LYS A 262 -27.11 -1.04 -9.02
CA LYS A 262 -27.51 0.24 -9.63
C LYS A 262 -26.63 0.66 -10.80
N ILE A 263 -25.59 -0.08 -11.09
CA ILE A 263 -24.62 0.23 -12.17
C ILE A 263 -24.43 -0.98 -13.07
N ARG A 264 -23.95 -0.76 -14.28
CA ARG A 264 -23.63 -1.85 -15.22
C ARG A 264 -22.28 -1.60 -15.86
N MET A 265 -21.45 -2.64 -15.86
CA MET A 265 -20.16 -2.67 -16.54
C MET A 265 -20.34 -3.10 -18.01
N HIS A 266 -19.64 -2.43 -18.90
CA HIS A 266 -19.67 -2.69 -20.34
C HIS A 266 -18.25 -2.76 -20.88
N ARG A 267 -18.05 -3.61 -21.92
CA ARG A 267 -16.82 -3.61 -22.70
C ARG A 267 -16.59 -2.22 -23.30
N PHE A 268 -15.34 -1.72 -23.22
CA PHE A 268 -14.99 -0.46 -23.87
C PHE A 268 -15.24 -0.56 -25.40
N PRO A 269 -15.94 0.39 -26.01
CA PRO A 269 -16.24 0.36 -27.45
C PRO A 269 -14.98 0.71 -28.25
N GLY A 270 -14.75 -0.01 -29.35
CA GLY A 270 -13.60 0.18 -30.23
C GLY A 270 -12.36 -0.55 -29.75
N LYS A 271 -11.17 0.06 -29.89
CA LYS A 271 -9.90 -0.56 -29.52
C LYS A 271 -9.77 -0.65 -28.00
N SER A 272 -9.75 -1.85 -27.48
CA SER A 272 -9.52 -2.10 -26.04
C SER A 272 -8.12 -1.67 -25.62
N PHE A 273 -7.99 -1.25 -24.38
CA PHE A 273 -6.73 -0.94 -23.71
C PHE A 273 -6.78 -1.41 -22.27
N SER A 274 -5.62 -1.64 -21.69
CA SER A 274 -5.49 -2.19 -20.34
C SER A 274 -4.32 -1.53 -19.61
N ARG A 275 -4.35 -1.60 -18.30
CA ARG A 275 -3.17 -1.43 -17.44
C ARG A 275 -2.68 -2.80 -17.00
N SER A 276 -1.45 -2.87 -16.55
CA SER A 276 -0.92 -4.02 -15.82
C SER A 276 -0.61 -3.62 -14.40
N LEU A 277 -0.87 -4.51 -13.45
CA LEU A 277 -0.38 -4.40 -12.09
C LEU A 277 0.86 -5.27 -11.94
N ALA A 278 1.78 -4.85 -11.11
CA ALA A 278 2.98 -5.59 -10.76
C ALA A 278 3.24 -5.55 -9.26
N ILE A 279 3.84 -6.62 -8.75
CA ILE A 279 4.49 -6.60 -7.45
C ILE A 279 5.87 -6.02 -7.66
N VAL A 280 6.19 -4.98 -6.91
CA VAL A 280 7.49 -4.32 -6.92
C VAL A 280 8.17 -4.60 -5.58
N SER A 281 9.46 -4.96 -5.60
CA SER A 281 10.24 -5.22 -4.39
C SER A 281 11.58 -4.51 -4.41
N THR A 282 12.10 -4.23 -3.23
CA THR A 282 13.50 -3.79 -3.09
C THR A 282 14.43 -4.97 -3.41
N PRO A 283 15.65 -4.74 -3.92
CA PRO A 283 16.58 -5.83 -4.26
C PRO A 283 16.94 -6.74 -3.09
N ASP A 284 16.80 -6.22 -1.87
CA ASP A 284 17.09 -6.89 -0.60
C ASP A 284 15.84 -7.54 0.02
N CYS A 285 14.68 -7.51 -0.65
CA CYS A 285 13.51 -8.29 -0.21
C CYS A 285 13.77 -9.78 -0.42
N SER A 286 13.55 -10.59 0.62
CA SER A 286 13.74 -12.05 0.54
C SER A 286 12.87 -12.64 -0.57
N HIS A 287 13.48 -13.48 -1.43
CA HIS A 287 12.74 -14.19 -2.49
C HIS A 287 11.60 -15.04 -1.93
N SER A 288 11.82 -15.70 -0.79
CA SER A 288 10.79 -16.52 -0.13
C SER A 288 9.58 -15.70 0.32
N ILE A 289 9.80 -14.49 0.85
CA ILE A 289 8.70 -13.56 1.21
C ILE A 289 7.98 -13.09 -0.06
N LEU A 290 8.75 -12.72 -1.09
CA LEU A 290 8.18 -12.28 -2.36
C LEU A 290 7.32 -13.38 -3.00
N ASP A 291 7.78 -14.63 -2.99
CA ASP A 291 7.05 -15.78 -3.54
C ASP A 291 5.78 -16.08 -2.74
N LEU A 292 5.84 -15.99 -1.41
CA LEU A 292 4.69 -16.15 -0.56
C LEU A 292 3.63 -15.09 -0.84
N VAL A 293 4.03 -13.81 -0.90
CA VAL A 293 3.12 -12.68 -1.18
C VAL A 293 2.53 -12.80 -2.58
N ASP A 294 3.34 -13.10 -3.59
CA ASP A 294 2.90 -13.28 -4.98
C ASP A 294 1.86 -14.41 -5.09
N SER A 295 2.18 -15.58 -4.55
CA SER A 295 1.26 -16.73 -4.58
C SER A 295 -0.08 -16.41 -3.89
N ARG A 296 -0.04 -15.73 -2.74
CA ARG A 296 -1.27 -15.36 -2.00
C ARG A 296 -2.08 -14.29 -2.73
N LEU A 297 -1.43 -13.26 -3.26
CA LEU A 297 -2.12 -12.23 -4.05
C LEU A 297 -2.80 -12.82 -5.28
N ARG A 298 -2.13 -13.71 -6.02
CA ARG A 298 -2.71 -14.39 -7.19
C ARG A 298 -3.97 -15.17 -6.82
N THR A 299 -3.93 -15.92 -5.73
CA THR A 299 -5.10 -16.65 -5.22
C THR A 299 -6.23 -15.69 -4.87
N LEU A 300 -5.96 -14.69 -4.03
CA LEU A 300 -6.99 -13.75 -3.56
C LEU A 300 -7.60 -12.91 -4.70
N ILE A 301 -6.79 -12.45 -5.65
CA ILE A 301 -7.29 -11.73 -6.85
C ILE A 301 -8.18 -12.66 -7.69
N THR A 302 -7.80 -13.93 -7.83
CA THR A 302 -8.62 -14.91 -8.56
C THR A 302 -9.95 -15.12 -7.88
N ASP A 303 -9.96 -15.33 -6.58
CA ASP A 303 -11.17 -15.66 -5.82
C ASP A 303 -12.11 -14.46 -5.66
N HIS A 304 -11.58 -13.28 -5.39
CA HIS A 304 -12.40 -12.09 -5.11
C HIS A 304 -12.77 -11.26 -6.35
N ALA A 305 -11.99 -11.34 -7.42
CA ALA A 305 -12.21 -10.50 -8.59
C ALA A 305 -12.37 -11.28 -9.89
N ILE A 306 -11.39 -12.12 -10.26
CA ILE A 306 -11.37 -12.75 -11.58
C ILE A 306 -12.53 -13.74 -11.73
N THR A 307 -12.66 -14.72 -10.85
CA THR A 307 -13.68 -15.76 -10.94
C THR A 307 -15.09 -15.19 -10.89
N PRO A 308 -15.46 -14.31 -9.94
CA PRO A 308 -16.78 -13.71 -9.91
C PRO A 308 -17.12 -12.92 -11.18
N LEU A 309 -16.18 -12.09 -11.64
CA LEU A 309 -16.42 -11.26 -12.82
C LEU A 309 -16.41 -12.04 -14.13
N HIS A 310 -15.67 -13.13 -14.24
CA HIS A 310 -15.73 -14.01 -15.41
C HIS A 310 -17.10 -14.73 -15.51
N ASN A 311 -17.75 -15.01 -14.39
CA ASN A 311 -19.10 -15.56 -14.35
C ASN A 311 -20.16 -14.51 -14.73
N GLU A 312 -20.03 -13.28 -14.22
CA GLU A 312 -20.93 -12.16 -14.52
C GLU A 312 -20.76 -11.62 -15.95
N ALA A 313 -19.52 -11.51 -16.39
CA ALA A 313 -19.12 -10.91 -17.67
C ALA A 313 -18.12 -11.81 -18.44
N PRO A 314 -18.57 -12.89 -19.09
CA PRO A 314 -17.70 -13.87 -19.75
C PRO A 314 -16.75 -13.28 -20.81
N TRP A 315 -17.06 -12.10 -21.34
CA TRP A 315 -16.21 -11.38 -22.28
C TRP A 315 -14.90 -10.83 -21.67
N LEU A 316 -14.72 -10.91 -20.36
CA LEU A 316 -13.49 -10.55 -19.66
C LEU A 316 -12.43 -11.67 -19.66
N LYS A 317 -12.79 -12.91 -19.96
CA LYS A 317 -11.93 -14.10 -19.80
C LYS A 317 -10.55 -13.98 -20.45
N ASP A 318 -10.47 -13.30 -21.59
CA ASP A 318 -9.20 -13.17 -22.33
C ASP A 318 -8.43 -11.88 -21.99
N SER A 319 -9.01 -10.99 -21.22
CA SER A 319 -8.48 -9.63 -21.00
C SER A 319 -8.24 -9.27 -19.54
N PHE A 320 -8.99 -9.86 -18.61
CA PHE A 320 -8.83 -9.69 -17.17
C PHE A 320 -8.22 -10.96 -16.58
N VAL A 321 -6.91 -11.07 -16.61
CA VAL A 321 -6.18 -12.31 -16.31
C VAL A 321 -4.90 -12.03 -15.54
N LEU A 322 -4.47 -12.99 -14.73
CA LEU A 322 -3.12 -12.99 -14.17
C LEU A 322 -2.09 -13.05 -15.30
N ILE A 323 -0.94 -12.45 -15.07
CA ILE A 323 0.22 -12.48 -15.99
C ILE A 323 1.25 -13.45 -15.39
N ASP A 324 1.75 -14.36 -16.20
CA ASP A 324 2.82 -15.33 -15.82
C ASP A 324 4.18 -14.65 -15.73
#